data_e5670852baedfad50367fc14427bcd73
#
_entry.id   e5670852baedfad50367fc14427bcd73
#
_cell.length_a   1.000
_cell.length_b   1.000
_cell.length_c   1.000
_cell.angle_alpha   90.00
_cell.angle_beta   90.00
_cell.angle_gamma   90.00
#
_symmetry.space_group_name_H-M   'P 1'
#
loop_
_entity.id
_entity.type
_entity.pdbx_description
1 polymer ?
#
loop_
_entity_poly.entity_id
_entity_poly.type
_entity_poly.pdbx_seq_one_letter_code
_entity_poly.pdbx_strand_id
1 'polypeptide(L)'
;MAAIDETTSLPAGPLARLKATFAGGTSEASVTRRLAGTIFVIRAISAAFAYLSQILLARWMGGSDYGIYVYVWTWVLLLGSLMDFGISASAQKIIPEYRTRGEGALLRGFLAGSRWMTFVVSAVVSVVLAAVVKLLSPWIEAGAIVPLYIGCLTLPAFVVANTQDGIARSHDWMQLGLMPQFIVRQALIIGFTAGFFVLGFRLGATAAMVASAGAVWIAMIGQMLVLNRRLSRHIEAGPKAYNVRGWLAISLPILLVESFYLLLSYTDVLVLQQFRPSEEVGIYFAVVKTLALVSFIHYAMSATTAHRFAEFNALGDKARLSAYVAHAINWTFWPSLAATMALLAFGKPLLWLFGPQFVLGYDIMFIAAIGLVVRAAIGPVERLLNMLGHQHICAVAYALAFAMNVALCVALVPRYGGHGAAAATSFSLTFETALLFWIVRRRLGLHVLAFGNT
;
A
#
# COMPACT_ATOMS: atom_id res chain seq x y z
N MET A 1 -21.90 47.16 24.31
CA MET A 1 -21.52 46.46 25.55
C MET A 1 -22.46 45.28 25.68
N ALA A 2 -22.07 44.13 25.15
CA ALA A 2 -22.74 42.86 25.34
C ALA A 2 -21.64 41.79 25.26
N ALA A 3 -21.37 41.16 26.43
CA ALA A 3 -20.38 40.15 26.60
C ALA A 3 -20.87 38.83 25.92
N ILE A 4 -20.01 38.25 25.11
CA ILE A 4 -20.22 36.90 24.57
C ILE A 4 -19.55 35.95 25.56
N ASP A 5 -20.40 35.21 26.27
CA ASP A 5 -20.01 34.17 27.21
C ASP A 5 -19.82 32.87 26.41
N GLU A 6 -18.56 32.56 26.08
CA GLU A 6 -18.18 31.28 25.47
C GLU A 6 -17.56 30.32 26.50
N THR A 7 -18.42 29.72 27.33
CA THR A 7 -18.04 28.54 28.09
C THR A 7 -18.52 27.27 27.38
N THR A 8 -17.88 26.88 26.27
CA THR A 8 -18.01 25.54 25.72
C THR A 8 -17.05 24.59 26.43
N SER A 9 -17.57 23.93 27.47
CA SER A 9 -16.88 22.83 28.18
C SER A 9 -16.47 21.73 27.21
N LEU A 10 -15.16 21.51 27.08
CA LEU A 10 -14.59 20.39 26.31
C LEU A 10 -15.04 19.05 26.94
N PRO A 11 -15.53 18.10 26.17
CA PRO A 11 -15.96 16.81 26.72
C PRO A 11 -14.77 16.04 27.29
N ALA A 12 -14.88 15.65 28.55
CA ALA A 12 -13.88 14.90 29.29
C ALA A 12 -13.90 13.43 28.88
N GLY A 13 -12.88 12.99 28.11
CA GLY A 13 -12.60 11.58 27.82
C GLY A 13 -12.29 11.33 26.34
N PRO A 14 -11.36 10.41 26.03
CA PRO A 14 -10.96 10.12 24.64
C PRO A 14 -12.10 9.60 23.77
N LEU A 15 -13.03 8.82 24.32
CA LEU A 15 -14.24 8.32 23.64
C LEU A 15 -15.29 9.41 23.38
N ALA A 16 -15.42 10.39 24.27
CA ALA A 16 -16.31 11.52 24.06
C ALA A 16 -15.76 12.49 23.02
N ARG A 17 -14.45 12.66 22.95
CA ARG A 17 -13.76 13.44 21.89
C ARG A 17 -13.89 12.74 20.53
N LEU A 18 -13.79 11.40 20.47
CA LEU A 18 -14.07 10.63 19.25
C LEU A 18 -15.54 10.80 18.81
N LYS A 19 -16.50 10.68 19.70
CA LYS A 19 -17.91 10.91 19.38
C LYS A 19 -18.18 12.35 18.92
N ALA A 20 -17.56 13.35 19.55
CA ALA A 20 -17.70 14.76 19.14
C ALA A 20 -17.06 15.03 17.75
N THR A 21 -16.03 14.28 17.37
CA THR A 21 -15.41 14.36 16.04
C THR A 21 -16.33 13.83 14.93
N PHE A 22 -17.25 12.92 15.27
CA PHE A 22 -18.23 12.34 14.35
C PHE A 22 -19.63 13.01 14.46
N ALA A 23 -19.87 13.87 15.45
CA ALA A 23 -21.13 14.58 15.65
C ALA A 23 -21.16 15.88 14.83
N GLY A 24 -22.15 15.98 13.97
CA GLY A 24 -22.48 16.89 12.93
C GLY A 24 -22.06 18.36 13.00
N GLY A 25 -21.29 18.76 12.02
CA GLY A 25 -21.15 20.13 11.50
C GLY A 25 -21.19 20.09 9.98
N THR A 26 -21.85 21.08 9.37
CA THR A 26 -21.97 21.22 7.90
C THR A 26 -20.82 22.03 7.27
N SER A 27 -19.82 22.46 8.04
CA SER A 27 -18.67 23.19 7.51
C SER A 27 -17.73 22.27 6.70
N GLU A 28 -17.12 22.78 5.63
CA GLU A 28 -16.13 22.03 4.82
C GLU A 28 -15.03 21.39 5.66
N ALA A 29 -14.58 22.07 6.71
CA ALA A 29 -13.58 21.54 7.65
C ALA A 29 -14.10 20.32 8.45
N SER A 30 -15.40 20.27 8.80
CA SER A 30 -16.00 19.15 9.49
C SER A 30 -16.17 17.95 8.57
N VAL A 31 -16.53 18.15 7.32
CA VAL A 31 -16.65 17.12 6.27
C VAL A 31 -15.27 16.50 5.99
N THR A 32 -14.25 17.33 5.80
CA THR A 32 -12.87 16.87 5.56
C THR A 32 -12.33 16.07 6.76
N ARG A 33 -12.61 16.50 7.99
CA ARG A 33 -12.20 15.77 9.21
C ARG A 33 -12.91 14.42 9.35
N ARG A 34 -14.19 14.35 8.99
CA ARG A 34 -14.97 13.09 8.98
C ARG A 34 -14.43 12.11 7.94
N LEU A 35 -14.14 12.59 6.71
CA LEU A 35 -13.55 11.77 5.67
C LEU A 35 -12.18 11.22 6.08
N ALA A 36 -11.31 12.07 6.62
CA ALA A 36 -10.00 11.65 7.12
C ALA A 36 -10.10 10.62 8.25
N GLY A 37 -11.01 10.83 9.21
CA GLY A 37 -11.27 9.88 10.28
C GLY A 37 -11.82 8.54 9.76
N THR A 38 -12.74 8.57 8.80
CA THR A 38 -13.28 7.36 8.17
C THR A 38 -12.19 6.58 7.43
N ILE A 39 -11.33 7.25 6.67
CA ILE A 39 -10.20 6.63 5.97
C ILE A 39 -9.25 5.97 6.98
N PHE A 40 -8.93 6.66 8.07
CA PHE A 40 -8.06 6.11 9.11
C PHE A 40 -8.64 4.84 9.74
N VAL A 41 -9.92 4.86 10.13
CA VAL A 41 -10.60 3.70 10.71
C VAL A 41 -10.65 2.53 9.72
N ILE A 42 -11.01 2.77 8.45
CA ILE A 42 -11.00 1.74 7.40
C ILE A 42 -9.59 1.14 7.27
N ARG A 43 -8.56 1.97 7.26
CA ARG A 43 -7.17 1.50 7.16
C ARG A 43 -6.71 0.70 8.37
N ALA A 44 -7.05 1.12 9.59
CA ALA A 44 -6.73 0.39 10.81
C ALA A 44 -7.41 -0.98 10.86
N ILE A 45 -8.70 -1.04 10.55
CA ILE A 45 -9.46 -2.29 10.45
C ILE A 45 -8.88 -3.18 9.34
N SER A 46 -8.58 -2.60 8.18
CA SER A 46 -8.02 -3.36 7.04
C SER A 46 -6.67 -4.00 7.36
N ALA A 47 -5.83 -3.31 8.15
CA ALA A 47 -4.56 -3.87 8.57
C ALA A 47 -4.71 -5.01 9.55
N ALA A 48 -5.65 -4.88 10.50
CA ALA A 48 -5.96 -5.96 11.42
C ALA A 48 -6.47 -7.20 10.65
N PHE A 49 -7.39 -7.02 9.69
CA PHE A 49 -7.86 -8.11 8.83
C PHE A 49 -6.74 -8.70 7.96
N ALA A 50 -5.90 -7.86 7.37
CA ALA A 50 -4.78 -8.31 6.55
C ALA A 50 -3.77 -9.11 7.39
N TYR A 51 -3.40 -8.63 8.58
CA TYR A 51 -2.49 -9.34 9.46
C TYR A 51 -3.09 -10.66 9.96
N LEU A 52 -4.35 -10.64 10.39
CA LEU A 52 -5.07 -11.85 10.81
C LEU A 52 -5.17 -12.89 9.69
N SER A 53 -5.47 -12.46 8.46
CA SER A 53 -5.53 -13.38 7.31
C SER A 53 -4.18 -14.05 7.06
N GLN A 54 -3.07 -13.32 7.19
CA GLN A 54 -1.73 -13.89 7.03
C GLN A 54 -1.40 -14.91 8.12
N ILE A 55 -1.76 -14.61 9.38
CA ILE A 55 -1.61 -15.56 10.51
C ILE A 55 -2.38 -16.85 10.24
N LEU A 56 -3.66 -16.74 9.89
CA LEU A 56 -4.51 -17.90 9.64
C LEU A 56 -4.00 -18.75 8.47
N LEU A 57 -3.65 -18.11 7.36
CA LEU A 57 -3.08 -18.78 6.19
C LEU A 57 -1.79 -19.51 6.55
N ALA A 58 -0.83 -18.83 7.19
CA ALA A 58 0.45 -19.43 7.57
C ALA A 58 0.27 -20.62 8.52
N ARG A 59 -0.64 -20.50 9.49
CA ARG A 59 -0.89 -21.53 10.49
C ARG A 59 -1.57 -22.78 9.93
N TRP A 60 -2.47 -22.59 8.95
CA TRP A 60 -3.19 -23.70 8.32
C TRP A 60 -2.39 -24.40 7.22
N MET A 61 -1.53 -23.66 6.50
CA MET A 61 -0.77 -24.16 5.37
C MET A 61 0.61 -24.69 5.76
N GLY A 62 1.20 -24.17 6.83
CA GLY A 62 2.61 -24.40 7.17
C GLY A 62 3.58 -23.52 6.36
N GLY A 63 4.88 -23.60 6.70
CA GLY A 63 5.89 -22.66 6.18
C GLY A 63 6.10 -22.73 4.67
N SER A 64 6.22 -23.93 4.11
CA SER A 64 6.53 -24.13 2.68
C SER A 64 5.38 -23.67 1.77
N ASP A 65 4.15 -24.17 1.99
CA ASP A 65 2.99 -23.77 1.21
C ASP A 65 2.67 -22.28 1.36
N TYR A 66 2.85 -21.74 2.58
CA TYR A 66 2.70 -20.31 2.83
C TYR A 66 3.74 -19.47 2.06
N GLY A 67 4.98 -19.91 2.00
CA GLY A 67 6.03 -19.27 1.23
C GLY A 67 5.71 -19.23 -0.27
N ILE A 68 5.25 -20.34 -0.85
CA ILE A 68 4.77 -20.38 -2.25
C ILE A 68 3.62 -19.40 -2.46
N TYR A 69 2.62 -19.41 -1.58
CA TYR A 69 1.48 -18.49 -1.64
C TYR A 69 1.92 -17.03 -1.64
N VAL A 70 2.79 -16.67 -0.71
CA VAL A 70 3.31 -15.31 -0.56
C VAL A 70 4.10 -14.87 -1.79
N TYR A 71 4.95 -15.74 -2.32
CA TYR A 71 5.71 -15.46 -3.54
C TYR A 71 4.77 -15.15 -4.72
N VAL A 72 3.79 -16.02 -4.97
CA VAL A 72 2.83 -15.83 -6.06
C VAL A 72 1.98 -14.57 -5.83
N TRP A 73 1.52 -14.36 -4.61
CA TRP A 73 0.75 -13.17 -4.25
C TRP A 73 1.54 -11.88 -4.42
N THR A 74 2.83 -11.91 -4.13
CA THR A 74 3.74 -10.77 -4.36
C THR A 74 3.83 -10.42 -5.84
N TRP A 75 3.89 -11.42 -6.73
CA TRP A 75 3.79 -11.18 -8.17
C TRP A 75 2.45 -10.56 -8.57
N VAL A 76 1.33 -11.03 -8.03
CA VAL A 76 0.00 -10.46 -8.31
C VAL A 76 -0.07 -8.98 -7.87
N LEU A 77 0.46 -8.66 -6.69
CA LEU A 77 0.51 -7.27 -6.18
C LEU A 77 1.37 -6.38 -7.06
N LEU A 78 2.58 -6.83 -7.39
CA LEU A 78 3.53 -6.05 -8.17
C LEU A 78 3.04 -5.82 -9.60
N LEU A 79 2.77 -6.92 -10.32
CA LEU A 79 2.33 -6.84 -11.71
C LEU A 79 0.96 -6.18 -11.85
N GLY A 80 0.03 -6.46 -10.92
CA GLY A 80 -1.28 -5.83 -10.92
C GLY A 80 -1.23 -4.33 -10.72
N SER A 81 -0.30 -3.83 -9.90
CA SER A 81 -0.09 -2.39 -9.73
C SER A 81 0.60 -1.76 -10.94
N LEU A 82 1.53 -2.46 -11.58
CA LEU A 82 2.18 -1.98 -12.81
C LEU A 82 1.22 -1.93 -14.01
N MET A 83 0.34 -2.93 -14.13
CA MET A 83 -0.63 -3.03 -15.24
C MET A 83 -1.81 -2.07 -15.11
N ASP A 84 -1.99 -1.40 -13.99
CA ASP A 84 -2.93 -0.29 -13.84
C ASP A 84 -2.49 0.97 -14.61
N PHE A 85 -1.24 1.03 -15.07
CA PHE A 85 -0.64 2.19 -15.78
C PHE A 85 -0.79 3.51 -15.05
N GLY A 86 -0.97 3.51 -13.73
CA GLY A 86 -1.22 4.72 -12.93
C GLY A 86 -2.61 5.34 -13.16
N ILE A 87 -3.52 4.61 -13.81
CA ILE A 87 -4.89 5.07 -14.10
C ILE A 87 -5.66 5.32 -12.80
N SER A 88 -5.49 4.47 -11.80
CA SER A 88 -6.12 4.63 -10.49
C SER A 88 -5.77 5.97 -9.83
N ALA A 89 -4.50 6.34 -9.85
CA ALA A 89 -4.04 7.61 -9.29
C ALA A 89 -4.44 8.80 -10.17
N SER A 90 -4.31 8.68 -11.50
CA SER A 90 -4.65 9.75 -12.45
C SER A 90 -6.16 10.01 -12.56
N ALA A 91 -7.01 9.03 -12.25
CA ALA A 91 -8.46 9.21 -12.20
C ALA A 91 -8.86 10.36 -11.28
N GLN A 92 -8.14 10.55 -10.16
CA GLN A 92 -8.39 11.61 -9.19
C GLN A 92 -8.07 13.03 -9.74
N LYS A 93 -7.35 13.12 -10.86
CA LYS A 93 -7.10 14.35 -11.59
C LYS A 93 -8.03 14.50 -12.79
N ILE A 94 -8.10 13.45 -13.63
CA ILE A 94 -8.82 13.46 -14.91
C ILE A 94 -10.34 13.64 -14.73
N ILE A 95 -10.94 12.94 -13.77
CA ILE A 95 -12.38 12.96 -13.56
C ILE A 95 -12.87 14.34 -13.10
N PRO A 96 -12.28 14.98 -12.06
CA PRO A 96 -12.65 16.35 -11.70
C PRO A 96 -12.42 17.36 -12.83
N GLU A 97 -11.33 17.22 -13.58
CA GLU A 97 -11.01 18.11 -14.71
C GLU A 97 -12.09 18.03 -15.80
N TYR A 98 -12.50 16.85 -16.25
CA TYR A 98 -13.57 16.68 -17.23
C TYR A 98 -14.92 17.18 -16.70
N ARG A 99 -15.18 17.01 -15.40
CA ARG A 99 -16.40 17.49 -14.77
C ARG A 99 -16.46 19.01 -14.75
N THR A 100 -15.39 19.70 -14.36
CA THR A 100 -15.35 21.17 -14.28
C THR A 100 -15.38 21.84 -15.64
N ARG A 101 -14.84 21.17 -16.68
CA ARG A 101 -14.88 21.66 -18.07
C ARG A 101 -16.18 21.34 -18.79
N GLY A 102 -17.10 20.57 -18.18
CA GLY A 102 -18.35 20.17 -18.84
C GLY A 102 -18.16 19.11 -19.95
N GLU A 103 -16.99 18.45 -20.02
CA GLU A 103 -16.62 17.47 -21.05
C GLU A 103 -17.25 16.09 -20.77
N GLY A 104 -18.59 16.03 -20.71
CA GLY A 104 -19.33 14.82 -20.31
C GLY A 104 -19.08 13.59 -21.21
N ALA A 105 -18.82 13.79 -22.50
CA ALA A 105 -18.48 12.68 -23.42
C ALA A 105 -17.13 12.05 -23.09
N LEU A 106 -16.11 12.87 -22.78
CA LEU A 106 -14.79 12.39 -22.34
C LEU A 106 -14.84 11.75 -20.97
N LEU A 107 -15.63 12.29 -20.05
CA LEU A 107 -15.86 11.69 -18.73
C LEU A 107 -16.46 10.29 -18.86
N ARG A 108 -17.55 10.13 -19.63
CA ARG A 108 -18.16 8.80 -19.88
C ARG A 108 -17.20 7.85 -20.58
N GLY A 109 -16.42 8.38 -21.53
CA GLY A 109 -15.37 7.63 -22.22
C GLY A 109 -14.29 7.13 -21.26
N PHE A 110 -13.80 7.99 -20.35
CA PHE A 110 -12.81 7.62 -19.36
C PHE A 110 -13.34 6.54 -18.40
N LEU A 111 -14.54 6.73 -17.85
CA LEU A 111 -15.14 5.78 -16.90
C LEU A 111 -15.34 4.36 -17.47
N ALA A 112 -15.67 4.25 -18.75
CA ALA A 112 -15.81 2.95 -19.41
C ALA A 112 -14.47 2.45 -19.99
N GLY A 113 -13.76 3.33 -20.70
CA GLY A 113 -12.55 3.00 -21.44
C GLY A 113 -11.37 2.63 -20.55
N SER A 114 -11.18 3.32 -19.42
CA SER A 114 -10.10 2.97 -18.48
C SER A 114 -10.24 1.55 -17.94
N ARG A 115 -11.44 1.14 -17.52
CA ARG A 115 -11.71 -0.22 -17.02
C ARG A 115 -11.55 -1.28 -18.09
N TRP A 116 -12.04 -1.00 -19.33
CA TRP A 116 -11.86 -1.92 -20.45
C TRP A 116 -10.39 -2.03 -20.87
N MET A 117 -9.68 -0.92 -20.94
CA MET A 117 -8.26 -0.88 -21.29
C MET A 117 -7.44 -1.69 -20.28
N THR A 118 -7.61 -1.44 -18.98
CA THR A 118 -6.87 -2.15 -17.94
C THR A 118 -7.24 -3.63 -17.90
N PHE A 119 -8.51 -4.00 -18.13
CA PHE A 119 -8.93 -5.40 -18.24
C PHE A 119 -8.28 -6.11 -19.42
N VAL A 120 -8.38 -5.55 -20.63
CA VAL A 120 -7.86 -6.19 -21.86
C VAL A 120 -6.35 -6.32 -21.78
N VAL A 121 -5.64 -5.26 -21.39
CA VAL A 121 -4.18 -5.33 -21.31
C VAL A 121 -3.73 -6.33 -20.24
N SER A 122 -4.33 -6.32 -19.06
CA SER A 122 -3.98 -7.28 -18.03
C SER A 122 -4.35 -8.71 -18.39
N ALA A 123 -5.45 -8.94 -19.11
CA ALA A 123 -5.80 -10.27 -19.63
C ALA A 123 -4.80 -10.78 -20.66
N VAL A 124 -4.39 -9.93 -21.63
CA VAL A 124 -3.36 -10.29 -22.62
C VAL A 124 -2.04 -10.61 -21.93
N VAL A 125 -1.60 -9.73 -21.02
CA VAL A 125 -0.34 -9.97 -20.25
C VAL A 125 -0.46 -11.23 -19.40
N SER A 126 -1.61 -11.52 -18.80
CA SER A 126 -1.84 -12.77 -18.05
C SER A 126 -1.68 -14.02 -18.91
N VAL A 127 -2.16 -14.00 -20.15
CA VAL A 127 -1.95 -15.11 -21.09
C VAL A 127 -0.47 -15.27 -21.44
N VAL A 128 0.23 -14.16 -21.70
CA VAL A 128 1.68 -14.17 -21.96
C VAL A 128 2.44 -14.72 -20.74
N LEU A 129 2.10 -14.25 -19.53
CA LEU A 129 2.72 -14.74 -18.30
C LEU A 129 2.44 -16.23 -18.07
N ALA A 130 1.24 -16.72 -18.36
CA ALA A 130 0.94 -18.13 -18.28
C ALA A 130 1.79 -18.95 -19.26
N ALA A 131 2.03 -18.45 -20.48
CA ALA A 131 2.95 -19.07 -21.44
C ALA A 131 4.41 -19.05 -20.92
N VAL A 132 4.84 -17.95 -20.30
CA VAL A 132 6.16 -17.84 -19.66
C VAL A 132 6.31 -18.83 -18.50
N VAL A 133 5.30 -18.98 -17.64
CA VAL A 133 5.29 -19.99 -16.57
C VAL A 133 5.43 -21.39 -17.14
N LYS A 134 4.72 -21.70 -18.25
CA LYS A 134 4.87 -23.00 -18.93
C LYS A 134 6.29 -23.22 -19.46
N LEU A 135 6.89 -22.21 -20.07
CA LEU A 135 8.25 -22.28 -20.61
C LEU A 135 9.30 -22.46 -19.51
N LEU A 136 9.13 -21.74 -18.39
CA LEU A 136 10.04 -21.77 -17.27
C LEU A 136 9.74 -22.89 -16.26
N SER A 137 8.70 -23.69 -16.48
CA SER A 137 8.28 -24.75 -15.55
C SER A 137 9.40 -25.74 -15.12
N PRO A 138 10.43 -26.06 -15.94
CA PRO A 138 11.53 -26.92 -15.49
C PRO A 138 12.42 -26.29 -14.42
N TRP A 139 12.42 -24.96 -14.29
CA TRP A 139 13.24 -24.21 -13.31
C TRP A 139 12.40 -23.68 -12.14
N ILE A 140 11.07 -23.84 -12.18
CA ILE A 140 10.16 -23.41 -11.13
C ILE A 140 9.89 -24.59 -10.18
N GLU A 141 9.85 -24.32 -8.88
CA GLU A 141 9.41 -25.30 -7.88
C GLU A 141 8.03 -25.88 -8.25
N ALA A 142 7.91 -27.21 -8.33
CA ALA A 142 6.70 -27.87 -8.83
C ALA A 142 5.42 -27.44 -8.08
N GLY A 143 5.52 -27.20 -6.78
CA GLY A 143 4.42 -26.71 -5.94
C GLY A 143 3.94 -25.31 -6.29
N ALA A 144 4.77 -24.47 -6.96
CA ALA A 144 4.44 -23.11 -7.31
C ALA A 144 3.77 -22.97 -8.69
N ILE A 145 3.86 -23.96 -9.56
CA ILE A 145 3.38 -23.87 -10.95
C ILE A 145 1.86 -23.60 -11.01
N VAL A 146 1.05 -24.43 -10.34
CA VAL A 146 -0.42 -24.25 -10.32
C VAL A 146 -0.83 -22.94 -9.64
N PRO A 147 -0.29 -22.58 -8.45
CA PRO A 147 -0.50 -21.26 -7.86
C PRO A 147 -0.19 -20.08 -8.79
N LEU A 148 0.90 -20.15 -9.59
CA LEU A 148 1.25 -19.12 -10.56
C LEU A 148 0.21 -18.97 -11.67
N TYR A 149 -0.34 -20.06 -12.21
CA TYR A 149 -1.44 -19.98 -13.19
C TYR A 149 -2.68 -19.32 -12.58
N ILE A 150 -3.03 -19.66 -11.33
CA ILE A 150 -4.13 -19.01 -10.63
C ILE A 150 -3.83 -17.54 -10.39
N GLY A 151 -2.58 -17.18 -10.08
CA GLY A 151 -2.11 -15.80 -10.01
C GLY A 151 -2.32 -15.03 -11.31
N CYS A 152 -1.95 -15.62 -12.46
CA CYS A 152 -2.23 -15.04 -13.77
C CYS A 152 -3.74 -14.80 -14.01
N LEU A 153 -4.60 -15.74 -13.63
CA LEU A 153 -6.06 -15.60 -13.73
C LEU A 153 -6.60 -14.50 -12.82
N THR A 154 -5.91 -14.21 -11.71
CA THR A 154 -6.31 -13.20 -10.73
C THR A 154 -5.99 -11.78 -11.18
N LEU A 155 -4.93 -11.58 -11.99
CA LEU A 155 -4.43 -10.27 -12.40
C LEU A 155 -5.49 -9.36 -13.04
N PRO A 156 -6.31 -9.79 -14.02
CA PRO A 156 -7.29 -8.90 -14.66
C PRO A 156 -8.30 -8.33 -13.66
N ALA A 157 -8.79 -9.17 -12.75
CA ALA A 157 -9.72 -8.72 -11.72
C ALA A 157 -9.06 -7.76 -10.72
N PHE A 158 -7.81 -8.03 -10.34
CA PHE A 158 -7.06 -7.17 -9.42
C PHE A 158 -6.81 -5.78 -10.03
N VAL A 159 -6.39 -5.72 -11.29
CA VAL A 159 -6.12 -4.45 -12.00
C VAL A 159 -7.39 -3.62 -12.17
N VAL A 160 -8.50 -4.25 -12.57
CA VAL A 160 -9.79 -3.56 -12.68
C VAL A 160 -10.27 -3.05 -11.32
N ALA A 161 -10.08 -3.81 -10.25
CA ALA A 161 -10.43 -3.37 -8.90
C ALA A 161 -9.63 -2.11 -8.48
N ASN A 162 -8.33 -2.04 -8.82
CA ASN A 162 -7.51 -0.85 -8.61
C ASN A 162 -8.05 0.37 -9.38
N THR A 163 -8.38 0.20 -10.66
CA THR A 163 -8.98 1.25 -11.48
C THR A 163 -10.30 1.75 -10.90
N GLN A 164 -11.16 0.84 -10.43
CA GLN A 164 -12.44 1.19 -9.78
C GLN A 164 -12.25 1.93 -8.46
N ASP A 165 -11.22 1.58 -7.68
CA ASP A 165 -10.84 2.31 -6.46
C ASP A 165 -10.51 3.77 -6.80
N GLY A 166 -9.68 4.01 -7.82
CA GLY A 166 -9.34 5.36 -8.29
C GLY A 166 -10.57 6.16 -8.72
N ILE A 167 -11.47 5.55 -9.50
CA ILE A 167 -12.73 6.16 -9.93
C ILE A 167 -13.63 6.49 -8.73
N ALA A 168 -13.78 5.58 -7.76
CA ALA A 168 -14.61 5.81 -6.58
C ALA A 168 -14.06 6.96 -5.72
N ARG A 169 -12.74 6.99 -5.50
CA ARG A 169 -12.08 8.07 -4.73
C ARG A 169 -12.20 9.43 -5.39
N SER A 170 -12.19 9.51 -6.71
CA SER A 170 -12.38 10.76 -7.45
C SER A 170 -13.79 11.35 -7.35
N HIS A 171 -14.75 10.58 -6.85
CA HIS A 171 -16.12 11.01 -6.54
C HIS A 171 -16.36 11.14 -5.03
N ASP A 172 -15.32 11.17 -4.21
CA ASP A 172 -15.39 11.20 -2.74
C ASP A 172 -16.09 9.98 -2.10
N TRP A 173 -16.29 8.91 -2.87
CA TRP A 173 -16.84 7.65 -2.37
C TRP A 173 -15.77 6.76 -1.76
N MET A 174 -15.08 7.27 -0.73
CA MET A 174 -13.93 6.62 -0.09
C MET A 174 -14.23 5.21 0.40
N GLN A 175 -15.43 4.98 0.94
CA GLN A 175 -15.85 3.65 1.38
C GLN A 175 -15.93 2.66 0.22
N LEU A 176 -16.53 3.07 -0.91
CA LEU A 176 -16.66 2.23 -2.10
C LEU A 176 -15.28 1.98 -2.77
N GLY A 177 -14.35 2.91 -2.66
CA GLY A 177 -12.98 2.70 -3.12
C GLY A 177 -12.25 1.68 -2.25
N LEU A 178 -12.13 1.96 -0.95
CA LEU A 178 -11.22 1.25 -0.06
C LEU A 178 -11.77 -0.06 0.50
N MET A 179 -13.06 -0.11 0.91
CA MET A 179 -13.61 -1.29 1.59
C MET A 179 -13.54 -2.59 0.77
N PRO A 180 -13.84 -2.62 -0.54
CA PRO A 180 -13.80 -3.85 -1.31
C PRO A 180 -12.42 -4.51 -1.32
N GLN A 181 -11.37 -3.73 -1.53
CA GLN A 181 -10.00 -4.25 -1.62
C GLN A 181 -9.37 -4.55 -0.26
N PHE A 182 -9.65 -3.73 0.76
CA PHE A 182 -8.93 -3.81 2.03
C PHE A 182 -9.67 -4.58 3.12
N ILE A 183 -11.01 -4.64 3.06
CA ILE A 183 -11.84 -5.33 4.08
C ILE A 183 -12.54 -6.54 3.45
N VAL A 184 -13.37 -6.32 2.41
CA VAL A 184 -14.22 -7.38 1.85
C VAL A 184 -13.36 -8.52 1.28
N ARG A 185 -12.34 -8.21 0.50
CA ARG A 185 -11.41 -9.21 -0.04
C ARG A 185 -10.74 -10.03 1.08
N GLN A 186 -10.25 -9.39 2.14
CA GLN A 186 -9.60 -10.11 3.24
C GLN A 186 -10.59 -10.98 4.01
N ALA A 187 -11.79 -10.49 4.26
CA ALA A 187 -12.84 -11.27 4.89
C ALA A 187 -13.26 -12.49 4.05
N LEU A 188 -13.33 -12.32 2.72
CA LEU A 188 -13.63 -13.42 1.79
C LEU A 188 -12.49 -14.44 1.75
N ILE A 189 -11.21 -14.01 1.76
CA ILE A 189 -10.06 -14.93 1.83
C ILE A 189 -10.15 -15.77 3.10
N ILE A 190 -10.38 -15.14 4.26
CA ILE A 190 -10.56 -15.86 5.53
C ILE A 190 -11.76 -16.81 5.45
N GLY A 191 -12.90 -16.34 4.94
CA GLY A 191 -14.12 -17.14 4.83
C GLY A 191 -13.94 -18.37 3.93
N PHE A 192 -13.33 -18.21 2.75
CA PHE A 192 -13.10 -19.33 1.83
C PHE A 192 -12.06 -20.32 2.37
N THR A 193 -10.97 -19.83 2.95
CA THR A 193 -9.95 -20.73 3.55
C THR A 193 -10.48 -21.46 4.77
N ALA A 194 -11.29 -20.80 5.62
CA ALA A 194 -12.00 -21.45 6.72
C ALA A 194 -13.01 -22.48 6.21
N GLY A 195 -13.76 -22.15 5.14
CA GLY A 195 -14.67 -23.09 4.48
C GLY A 195 -13.95 -24.34 3.97
N PHE A 196 -12.84 -24.18 3.28
CA PHE A 196 -12.03 -25.33 2.82
C PHE A 196 -11.53 -26.18 3.99
N PHE A 197 -11.10 -25.53 5.08
CA PHE A 197 -10.65 -26.23 6.28
C PHE A 197 -11.78 -27.06 6.92
N VAL A 198 -12.97 -26.48 7.08
CA VAL A 198 -14.14 -27.16 7.66
C VAL A 198 -14.63 -28.32 6.79
N LEU A 199 -14.54 -28.16 5.46
CA LEU A 199 -14.90 -29.21 4.48
C LEU A 199 -13.84 -30.34 4.39
N GLY A 200 -12.75 -30.27 5.16
CA GLY A 200 -11.71 -31.28 5.19
C GLY A 200 -10.73 -31.25 4.00
N PHE A 201 -10.74 -30.18 3.21
CA PHE A 201 -9.74 -30.04 2.14
C PHE A 201 -8.37 -29.72 2.73
N ARG A 202 -7.32 -30.32 2.16
CA ARG A 202 -5.94 -29.96 2.51
C ARG A 202 -5.66 -28.53 2.07
N LEU A 203 -5.38 -27.66 3.03
CA LEU A 203 -5.01 -26.26 2.75
C LEU A 203 -3.53 -26.17 2.38
N GLY A 204 -3.24 -26.13 1.08
CA GLY A 204 -1.94 -25.84 0.52
C GLY A 204 -1.95 -24.53 -0.25
N ALA A 205 -0.81 -24.18 -0.85
CA ALA A 205 -0.64 -22.94 -1.64
C ALA A 205 -1.70 -22.80 -2.75
N THR A 206 -2.05 -23.89 -3.43
CA THR A 206 -3.07 -23.89 -4.49
C THR A 206 -4.45 -23.53 -3.94
N ALA A 207 -4.89 -24.15 -2.85
CA ALA A 207 -6.20 -23.86 -2.24
C ALA A 207 -6.29 -22.39 -1.77
N ALA A 208 -5.23 -21.87 -1.14
CA ALA A 208 -5.16 -20.48 -0.73
C ALA A 208 -5.18 -19.51 -1.91
N MET A 209 -4.52 -19.85 -3.02
CA MET A 209 -4.57 -19.04 -4.25
C MET A 209 -5.95 -19.08 -4.90
N VAL A 210 -6.66 -20.22 -4.92
CA VAL A 210 -8.06 -20.31 -5.39
C VAL A 210 -8.96 -19.43 -4.54
N ALA A 211 -8.84 -19.51 -3.21
CA ALA A 211 -9.60 -18.67 -2.28
C ALA A 211 -9.34 -17.18 -2.53
N SER A 212 -8.07 -16.80 -2.72
CA SER A 212 -7.66 -15.41 -2.99
C SER A 212 -8.16 -14.93 -4.35
N ALA A 213 -8.08 -15.75 -5.38
CA ALA A 213 -8.60 -15.44 -6.71
C ALA A 213 -10.13 -15.22 -6.67
N GLY A 214 -10.86 -16.16 -6.05
CA GLY A 214 -12.31 -16.03 -5.86
C GLY A 214 -12.68 -14.76 -5.09
N ALA A 215 -11.96 -14.45 -4.02
CA ALA A 215 -12.17 -13.24 -3.22
C ALA A 215 -11.94 -11.96 -4.06
N VAL A 216 -10.89 -11.90 -4.88
CA VAL A 216 -10.60 -10.76 -5.76
C VAL A 216 -11.70 -10.58 -6.80
N TRP A 217 -12.11 -11.66 -7.50
CA TRP A 217 -13.16 -11.60 -8.51
C TRP A 217 -14.50 -11.17 -7.92
N ILE A 218 -14.91 -11.73 -6.78
CA ILE A 218 -16.17 -11.37 -6.11
C ILE A 218 -16.14 -9.92 -5.62
N ALA A 219 -15.05 -9.50 -4.98
CA ALA A 219 -14.91 -8.12 -4.52
C ALA A 219 -14.94 -7.12 -5.69
N MET A 220 -14.24 -7.42 -6.79
CA MET A 220 -14.20 -6.60 -8.01
C MET A 220 -15.58 -6.50 -8.65
N ILE A 221 -16.28 -7.62 -8.84
CA ILE A 221 -17.62 -7.65 -9.44
C ILE A 221 -18.61 -6.89 -8.55
N GLY A 222 -18.59 -7.12 -7.23
CA GLY A 222 -19.43 -6.41 -6.28
C GLY A 222 -19.19 -4.92 -6.30
N GLN A 223 -17.93 -4.49 -6.30
CA GLN A 223 -17.55 -3.08 -6.45
C GLN A 223 -18.05 -2.50 -7.77
N MET A 224 -17.89 -3.23 -8.88
CA MET A 224 -18.35 -2.81 -10.21
C MET A 224 -19.85 -2.56 -10.26
N LEU A 225 -20.64 -3.47 -9.69
CA LEU A 225 -22.11 -3.35 -9.66
C LEU A 225 -22.54 -2.13 -8.86
N VAL A 226 -22.00 -1.92 -7.67
CA VAL A 226 -22.31 -0.77 -6.83
C VAL A 226 -21.84 0.53 -7.47
N LEU A 227 -20.63 0.55 -8.02
CA LEU A 227 -20.06 1.71 -8.70
C LEU A 227 -20.90 2.11 -9.91
N ASN A 228 -21.26 1.15 -10.77
CA ASN A 228 -22.11 1.43 -11.94
C ASN A 228 -23.48 1.99 -11.55
N ARG A 229 -24.13 1.42 -10.51
CA ARG A 229 -25.41 1.94 -9.99
C ARG A 229 -25.30 3.37 -9.47
N ARG A 230 -24.20 3.72 -8.82
CA ARG A 230 -23.97 5.09 -8.35
C ARG A 230 -23.66 6.05 -9.50
N LEU A 231 -22.78 5.65 -10.43
CA LEU A 231 -22.44 6.45 -11.60
C LEU A 231 -23.67 6.76 -12.46
N SER A 232 -24.56 5.78 -12.71
CA SER A 232 -25.78 6.00 -13.51
C SER A 232 -26.77 6.95 -12.87
N ARG A 233 -26.68 7.21 -11.58
CA ARG A 233 -27.52 8.22 -10.88
C ARG A 233 -26.93 9.63 -10.90
N HIS A 234 -25.62 9.77 -11.16
CA HIS A 234 -24.91 11.05 -11.10
C HIS A 234 -24.46 11.55 -12.47
N ILE A 235 -24.41 10.67 -13.45
CA ILE A 235 -23.90 10.98 -14.80
C ILE A 235 -24.97 10.55 -15.81
N GLU A 236 -25.47 11.51 -16.55
CA GLU A 236 -26.46 11.29 -17.60
C GLU A 236 -25.90 10.41 -18.72
N ALA A 237 -26.74 9.55 -19.28
CA ALA A 237 -26.40 8.74 -20.43
C ALA A 237 -26.12 9.63 -21.66
N GLY A 238 -25.17 9.24 -22.49
CA GLY A 238 -24.83 10.01 -23.68
C GLY A 238 -23.61 9.45 -24.42
N PRO A 239 -23.16 10.13 -25.47
CA PRO A 239 -22.03 9.69 -26.29
C PRO A 239 -20.75 9.57 -25.45
N LYS A 240 -19.85 8.65 -25.86
CA LYS A 240 -18.55 8.42 -25.23
C LYS A 240 -17.46 8.85 -26.19
N ALA A 241 -16.54 9.68 -25.71
CA ALA A 241 -15.32 10.06 -26.43
C ALA A 241 -14.10 9.50 -25.69
N TYR A 242 -13.12 9.02 -26.43
CA TYR A 242 -11.95 8.35 -25.87
C TYR A 242 -10.68 9.15 -26.18
N ASN A 243 -9.89 9.47 -25.16
CA ASN A 243 -8.60 10.13 -25.27
C ASN A 243 -7.51 9.32 -24.56
N VAL A 244 -7.28 8.10 -25.02
CA VAL A 244 -6.32 7.15 -24.42
C VAL A 244 -4.90 7.75 -24.33
N ARG A 245 -4.46 8.47 -25.38
CA ARG A 245 -3.14 9.13 -25.36
C ARG A 245 -3.03 10.17 -24.26
N GLY A 246 -4.06 11.00 -24.07
CA GLY A 246 -4.10 12.00 -23.01
C GLY A 246 -4.10 11.34 -21.62
N TRP A 247 -4.84 10.25 -21.45
CA TRP A 247 -4.86 9.52 -20.17
C TRP A 247 -3.49 8.94 -19.84
N LEU A 248 -2.84 8.26 -20.80
CA LEU A 248 -1.51 7.68 -20.60
C LEU A 248 -0.43 8.73 -20.39
N ALA A 249 -0.51 9.88 -21.08
CA ALA A 249 0.43 10.97 -20.87
C ALA A 249 0.41 11.53 -19.44
N ILE A 250 -0.75 11.50 -18.76
CA ILE A 250 -0.91 11.90 -17.36
C ILE A 250 -0.50 10.74 -16.42
N SER A 251 -0.88 9.52 -16.76
CA SER A 251 -0.77 8.36 -15.86
C SER A 251 0.64 7.78 -15.79
N LEU A 252 1.35 7.68 -16.93
CA LEU A 252 2.67 7.04 -16.98
C LEU A 252 3.74 7.71 -16.10
N PRO A 253 3.83 9.04 -16.01
CA PRO A 253 4.74 9.68 -15.06
C PRO A 253 4.44 9.33 -13.59
N ILE A 254 3.15 9.22 -13.24
CA ILE A 254 2.72 8.83 -11.89
C ILE A 254 3.10 7.37 -11.63
N LEU A 255 2.83 6.50 -12.61
CA LEU A 255 3.22 5.09 -12.53
C LEU A 255 4.72 4.92 -12.26
N LEU A 256 5.58 5.67 -12.96
CA LEU A 256 7.04 5.55 -12.79
C LEU A 256 7.47 5.81 -11.35
N VAL A 257 6.90 6.85 -10.72
CA VAL A 257 7.20 7.17 -9.31
C VAL A 257 6.75 6.04 -8.37
N GLU A 258 5.50 5.56 -8.54
CA GLU A 258 4.93 4.51 -7.70
C GLU A 258 5.59 3.16 -7.94
N SER A 259 6.01 2.87 -9.19
CA SER A 259 6.64 1.59 -9.56
C SER A 259 7.94 1.35 -8.83
N PHE A 260 8.83 2.35 -8.73
CA PHE A 260 10.10 2.18 -8.02
C PHE A 260 9.90 1.92 -6.53
N TYR A 261 8.92 2.55 -5.92
CA TYR A 261 8.57 2.28 -4.52
C TYR A 261 8.03 0.85 -4.35
N LEU A 262 7.16 0.39 -5.25
CA LEU A 262 6.63 -0.98 -5.22
C LEU A 262 7.72 -2.02 -5.46
N LEU A 263 8.57 -1.80 -6.45
CA LEU A 263 9.71 -2.66 -6.74
C LEU A 263 10.62 -2.78 -5.52
N LEU A 264 10.99 -1.66 -4.90
CA LEU A 264 11.78 -1.65 -3.67
C LEU A 264 11.10 -2.45 -2.54
N SER A 265 9.77 -2.40 -2.46
CA SER A 265 9.00 -3.05 -1.38
C SER A 265 8.80 -4.56 -1.54
N TYR A 266 9.06 -5.13 -2.73
CA TYR A 266 8.77 -6.54 -3.02
C TYR A 266 9.95 -7.32 -3.59
N THR A 267 11.04 -6.67 -3.97
CA THR A 267 12.22 -7.31 -4.58
C THR A 267 12.85 -8.35 -3.68
N ASP A 268 12.94 -8.08 -2.41
CA ASP A 268 13.53 -8.96 -1.41
C ASP A 268 12.84 -10.33 -1.36
N VAL A 269 11.51 -10.36 -1.34
CA VAL A 269 10.70 -11.59 -1.37
C VAL A 269 10.91 -12.34 -2.68
N LEU A 270 10.91 -11.62 -3.81
CA LEU A 270 11.04 -12.22 -5.13
C LEU A 270 12.43 -12.81 -5.36
N VAL A 271 13.48 -12.10 -4.93
CA VAL A 271 14.87 -12.58 -5.04
C VAL A 271 15.11 -13.73 -4.07
N LEU A 272 14.56 -13.67 -2.85
CA LEU A 272 14.72 -14.73 -1.86
C LEU A 272 14.21 -16.08 -2.40
N GLN A 273 13.07 -16.11 -3.08
CA GLN A 273 12.50 -17.32 -3.67
C GLN A 273 13.38 -17.96 -4.76
N GLN A 274 14.24 -17.17 -5.44
CA GLN A 274 15.11 -17.72 -6.48
C GLN A 274 16.29 -18.51 -5.92
N PHE A 275 16.69 -18.25 -4.68
CA PHE A 275 17.92 -18.80 -4.11
C PHE A 275 17.66 -19.66 -2.86
N ARG A 276 16.46 -19.61 -2.29
CA ARG A 276 16.15 -20.25 -1.01
C ARG A 276 14.82 -21.01 -1.07
N PRO A 277 14.66 -22.04 -0.23
CA PRO A 277 13.41 -22.78 -0.14
C PRO A 277 12.22 -21.88 0.23
N SER A 278 11.03 -22.21 -0.28
CA SER A 278 9.80 -21.47 -0.02
C SER A 278 9.47 -21.30 1.47
N GLU A 279 9.88 -22.25 2.33
CA GLU A 279 9.72 -22.14 3.78
C GLU A 279 10.44 -20.90 4.34
N GLU A 280 11.67 -20.65 3.90
CA GLU A 280 12.44 -19.46 4.33
C GLU A 280 11.78 -18.15 3.85
N VAL A 281 11.19 -18.16 2.65
CA VAL A 281 10.41 -17.03 2.11
C VAL A 281 9.18 -16.77 2.97
N GLY A 282 8.47 -17.82 3.39
CA GLY A 282 7.33 -17.71 4.30
C GLY A 282 7.71 -17.10 5.64
N ILE A 283 8.81 -17.57 6.25
CA ILE A 283 9.34 -17.05 7.52
C ILE A 283 9.73 -15.58 7.37
N TYR A 284 10.48 -15.23 6.33
CA TYR A 284 10.89 -13.86 6.05
C TYR A 284 9.69 -12.94 5.88
N PHE A 285 8.68 -13.35 5.12
CA PHE A 285 7.48 -12.56 4.89
C PHE A 285 6.68 -12.33 6.18
N ALA A 286 6.56 -13.33 7.07
CA ALA A 286 5.92 -13.16 8.36
C ALA A 286 6.63 -12.10 9.21
N VAL A 287 7.97 -12.07 9.19
CA VAL A 287 8.79 -11.02 9.83
C VAL A 287 8.46 -9.65 9.26
N VAL A 288 8.52 -9.49 7.94
CA VAL A 288 8.25 -8.23 7.25
C VAL A 288 6.82 -7.75 7.53
N LYS A 289 5.83 -8.64 7.51
CA LYS A 289 4.42 -8.28 7.80
C LYS A 289 4.20 -7.89 9.26
N THR A 290 4.91 -8.49 10.18
CA THR A 290 4.85 -8.11 11.60
C THR A 290 5.45 -6.71 11.80
N LEU A 291 6.60 -6.42 11.22
CA LEU A 291 7.23 -5.10 11.30
C LEU A 291 6.47 -4.03 10.51
N ALA A 292 5.74 -4.40 9.45
CA ALA A 292 4.91 -3.46 8.68
C ALA A 292 3.81 -2.77 9.52
N LEU A 293 3.46 -3.31 10.70
CA LEU A 293 2.55 -2.65 11.64
C LEU A 293 3.07 -1.27 12.09
N VAL A 294 4.39 -1.08 12.16
CA VAL A 294 5.00 0.23 12.47
C VAL A 294 4.69 1.26 11.37
N SER A 295 4.58 0.84 10.12
CA SER A 295 4.31 1.73 8.99
C SER A 295 2.97 2.47 9.10
N PHE A 296 2.04 1.99 9.93
CA PHE A 296 0.80 2.71 10.23
C PHE A 296 1.03 4.08 10.85
N ILE A 297 2.05 4.21 11.69
CA ILE A 297 2.41 5.49 12.33
C ILE A 297 2.85 6.47 11.24
N HIS A 298 3.73 6.01 10.35
CA HIS A 298 4.19 6.82 9.22
C HIS A 298 3.03 7.22 8.29
N TYR A 299 2.13 6.28 7.97
CA TYR A 299 0.94 6.56 7.16
C TYR A 299 0.02 7.60 7.81
N ALA A 300 -0.26 7.46 9.11
CA ALA A 300 -1.10 8.40 9.85
C ALA A 300 -0.52 9.82 9.82
N MET A 301 0.79 9.94 10.08
CA MET A 301 1.49 11.23 10.02
C MET A 301 1.52 11.82 8.61
N SER A 302 1.79 11.01 7.59
CA SER A 302 1.75 11.43 6.19
C SER A 302 0.38 11.98 5.77
N ALA A 303 -0.71 11.34 6.22
CA ALA A 303 -2.06 11.78 5.90
C ALA A 303 -2.44 13.10 6.59
N THR A 304 -2.00 13.30 7.83
CA THR A 304 -2.36 14.49 8.63
C THR A 304 -1.50 15.71 8.31
N THR A 305 -0.27 15.53 7.81
CA THR A 305 0.68 16.61 7.61
C THR A 305 0.69 17.19 6.19
N ALA A 306 0.23 16.42 5.19
CA ALA A 306 0.33 16.79 3.77
C ALA A 306 -0.26 18.17 3.45
N HIS A 307 -1.49 18.45 3.91
CA HIS A 307 -2.16 19.73 3.64
C HIS A 307 -1.45 20.91 4.32
N ARG A 308 -0.90 20.74 5.51
CA ARG A 308 -0.18 21.80 6.23
C ARG A 308 1.16 22.12 5.55
N PHE A 309 1.85 21.15 4.99
CA PHE A 309 3.06 21.40 4.21
C PHE A 309 2.75 22.28 2.99
N ALA A 310 1.66 21.98 2.26
CA ALA A 310 1.23 22.78 1.13
C ALA A 310 0.81 24.20 1.56
N GLU A 311 0.06 24.34 2.67
CA GLU A 311 -0.41 25.62 3.21
C GLU A 311 0.78 26.54 3.58
N PHE A 312 1.71 26.06 4.41
CA PHE A 312 2.85 26.87 4.85
C PHE A 312 3.80 27.22 3.69
N ASN A 313 3.95 26.32 2.72
CA ASN A 313 4.70 26.61 1.51
C ASN A 313 4.04 27.71 0.67
N ALA A 314 2.71 27.66 0.49
CA ALA A 314 1.96 28.68 -0.25
C ALA A 314 2.02 30.07 0.41
N LEU A 315 2.04 30.11 1.75
CA LEU A 315 2.21 31.34 2.52
C LEU A 315 3.66 31.88 2.52
N GLY A 316 4.64 31.10 2.02
CA GLY A 316 6.04 31.48 2.06
C GLY A 316 6.66 31.50 3.46
N ASP A 317 5.95 30.98 4.47
CA ASP A 317 6.38 30.99 5.87
C ASP A 317 7.32 29.81 6.17
N LYS A 318 8.60 30.01 5.83
CA LYS A 318 9.64 28.99 6.03
C LYS A 318 9.86 28.63 7.50
N ALA A 319 9.67 29.58 8.41
CA ALA A 319 9.88 29.34 9.85
C ALA A 319 8.79 28.38 10.38
N ARG A 320 7.52 28.65 10.08
CA ARG A 320 6.42 27.73 10.45
C ARG A 320 6.52 26.39 9.76
N LEU A 321 6.91 26.38 8.47
CA LEU A 321 7.12 25.12 7.75
C LEU A 321 8.22 24.28 8.43
N SER A 322 9.36 24.87 8.80
CA SER A 322 10.46 24.19 9.48
C SER A 322 10.04 23.63 10.83
N ALA A 323 9.39 24.45 11.67
CA ALA A 323 8.90 24.03 12.97
C ALA A 323 7.88 22.89 12.87
N TYR A 324 6.97 22.97 11.89
CA TYR A 324 5.96 21.94 11.67
C TYR A 324 6.56 20.63 11.14
N VAL A 325 7.57 20.70 10.25
CA VAL A 325 8.32 19.55 9.75
C VAL A 325 9.04 18.85 10.91
N ALA A 326 9.73 19.60 11.78
CA ALA A 326 10.39 19.04 12.96
C ALA A 326 9.40 18.35 13.91
N HIS A 327 8.23 18.95 14.12
CA HIS A 327 7.15 18.34 14.89
C HIS A 327 6.65 17.03 14.26
N ALA A 328 6.39 17.02 12.95
CA ALA A 328 5.94 15.83 12.21
C ALA A 328 6.98 14.69 12.28
N ILE A 329 8.27 15.01 12.17
CA ILE A 329 9.36 14.04 12.31
C ILE A 329 9.38 13.42 13.70
N ASN A 330 9.33 14.22 14.75
CA ASN A 330 9.34 13.72 16.14
C ASN A 330 8.12 12.84 16.43
N TRP A 331 6.93 13.23 15.98
CA TRP A 331 5.71 12.44 16.12
C TRP A 331 5.67 11.18 15.23
N THR A 332 6.53 11.10 14.23
CA THR A 332 6.74 9.86 13.46
C THR A 332 7.80 8.99 14.13
N PHE A 333 8.93 9.56 14.52
CA PHE A 333 10.09 8.81 15.00
C PHE A 333 9.86 8.14 16.36
N TRP A 334 9.48 8.90 17.38
CA TRP A 334 9.37 8.35 18.73
C TRP A 334 8.30 7.26 18.87
N PRO A 335 7.08 7.43 18.33
CA PRO A 335 6.11 6.34 18.35
C PRO A 335 6.54 5.13 17.50
N SER A 336 7.23 5.35 16.35
CA SER A 336 7.73 4.25 15.54
C SER A 336 8.84 3.49 16.24
N LEU A 337 9.75 4.18 16.92
CA LEU A 337 10.79 3.55 17.73
C LEU A 337 10.18 2.73 18.87
N ALA A 338 9.25 3.31 19.63
CA ALA A 338 8.56 2.62 20.72
C ALA A 338 7.80 1.38 20.22
N ALA A 339 7.06 1.51 19.10
CA ALA A 339 6.34 0.38 18.49
C ALA A 339 7.31 -0.71 17.98
N THR A 340 8.43 -0.31 17.38
CA THR A 340 9.46 -1.27 16.93
C THR A 340 10.06 -2.02 18.10
N MET A 341 10.41 -1.33 19.18
CA MET A 341 10.94 -1.97 20.38
C MET A 341 9.91 -2.93 21.01
N ALA A 342 8.64 -2.54 21.04
CA ALA A 342 7.57 -3.43 21.51
C ALA A 342 7.43 -4.67 20.61
N LEU A 343 7.44 -4.50 19.27
CA LEU A 343 7.38 -5.63 18.34
C LEU A 343 8.60 -6.54 18.47
N LEU A 344 9.79 -6.02 18.73
CA LEU A 344 10.98 -6.84 18.98
C LEU A 344 10.87 -7.57 20.33
N ALA A 345 10.42 -6.92 21.39
CA ALA A 345 10.22 -7.54 22.70
C ALA A 345 9.19 -8.69 22.65
N PHE A 346 8.09 -8.49 21.92
CA PHE A 346 7.05 -9.49 21.71
C PHE A 346 7.22 -10.30 20.44
N GLY A 347 8.36 -10.22 19.75
CA GLY A 347 8.58 -10.80 18.43
C GLY A 347 8.39 -12.31 18.37
N LYS A 348 8.94 -13.05 19.35
CA LYS A 348 8.75 -14.51 19.43
C LYS A 348 7.27 -14.92 19.55
N PRO A 349 6.48 -14.41 20.51
CA PRO A 349 5.04 -14.65 20.57
C PRO A 349 4.29 -14.28 19.28
N LEU A 350 4.62 -13.13 18.67
CA LEU A 350 3.96 -12.67 17.44
C LEU A 350 4.25 -13.59 16.25
N LEU A 351 5.50 -14.02 16.08
CA LEU A 351 5.86 -14.99 15.05
C LEU A 351 5.28 -16.38 15.33
N TRP A 352 5.16 -16.77 16.60
CA TRP A 352 4.53 -18.03 16.98
C TRP A 352 3.04 -18.09 16.59
N LEU A 353 2.35 -16.97 16.48
CA LEU A 353 0.97 -16.94 15.97
C LEU A 353 0.87 -17.50 14.56
N PHE A 354 1.90 -17.30 13.71
CA PHE A 354 1.96 -17.87 12.35
C PHE A 354 2.23 -19.38 12.38
N GLY A 355 2.92 -19.87 13.44
CA GLY A 355 3.30 -21.26 13.65
C GLY A 355 4.67 -21.35 14.33
N PRO A 356 5.00 -22.48 14.99
CA PRO A 356 6.26 -22.65 15.73
C PRO A 356 7.51 -22.39 14.89
N GLN A 357 7.53 -22.84 13.62
CA GLN A 357 8.65 -22.69 12.70
C GLN A 357 8.94 -21.23 12.33
N PHE A 358 7.97 -20.33 12.40
CA PHE A 358 8.17 -18.92 12.07
C PHE A 358 8.99 -18.16 13.13
N VAL A 359 9.13 -18.72 14.33
CA VAL A 359 9.97 -18.15 15.39
C VAL A 359 11.45 -18.12 14.98
N LEU A 360 11.87 -18.97 14.03
CA LEU A 360 13.22 -18.94 13.44
C LEU A 360 13.53 -17.60 12.76
N GLY A 361 12.52 -16.83 12.37
CA GLY A 361 12.69 -15.50 11.80
C GLY A 361 12.96 -14.37 12.83
N TYR A 362 13.02 -14.70 14.13
CA TYR A 362 13.14 -13.67 15.16
C TYR A 362 14.41 -12.82 15.02
N ASP A 363 15.55 -13.43 14.69
CA ASP A 363 16.81 -12.70 14.51
C ASP A 363 16.77 -11.79 13.26
N ILE A 364 16.02 -12.17 12.23
CA ILE A 364 15.80 -11.35 11.04
C ILE A 364 15.05 -10.05 11.40
N MET A 365 14.16 -10.09 12.42
CA MET A 365 13.42 -8.89 12.85
C MET A 365 14.34 -7.75 13.26
N PHE A 366 15.47 -8.05 13.95
CA PHE A 366 16.40 -7.02 14.40
C PHE A 366 17.07 -6.31 13.23
N ILE A 367 17.47 -7.08 12.20
CA ILE A 367 18.11 -6.51 11.00
C ILE A 367 17.11 -5.64 10.24
N ALA A 368 15.90 -6.14 10.00
CA ALA A 368 14.86 -5.40 9.28
C ALA A 368 14.38 -4.16 10.03
N ALA A 369 14.36 -4.20 11.38
CA ALA A 369 13.96 -3.08 12.23
C ALA A 369 14.91 -1.87 12.09
N ILE A 370 16.20 -2.09 11.84
CA ILE A 370 17.18 -1.00 11.66
C ILE A 370 16.75 -0.07 10.52
N GLY A 371 16.48 -0.63 9.33
CA GLY A 371 16.05 0.16 8.16
C GLY A 371 14.75 0.93 8.44
N LEU A 372 13.80 0.30 9.14
CA LEU A 372 12.52 0.90 9.47
C LEU A 372 12.66 2.10 10.43
N VAL A 373 13.48 1.96 11.46
CA VAL A 373 13.75 3.04 12.44
C VAL A 373 14.52 4.19 11.79
N VAL A 374 15.52 3.88 10.97
CA VAL A 374 16.27 4.89 10.22
C VAL A 374 15.34 5.68 9.29
N ARG A 375 14.45 5.00 8.57
CA ARG A 375 13.45 5.68 7.72
C ARG A 375 12.51 6.58 8.54
N ALA A 376 12.09 6.14 9.71
CA ALA A 376 11.25 6.96 10.60
C ALA A 376 11.95 8.23 11.09
N ALA A 377 13.30 8.26 11.14
CA ALA A 377 14.09 9.39 11.63
C ALA A 377 14.00 10.65 10.76
N ILE A 378 13.59 10.54 9.49
CA ILE A 378 13.31 11.70 8.63
C ILE A 378 11.80 12.00 8.51
N GLY A 379 10.95 11.19 9.13
CA GLY A 379 9.49 11.35 9.10
C GLY A 379 8.91 11.33 7.67
N PRO A 380 7.79 12.04 7.40
CA PRO A 380 7.10 12.01 6.10
C PRO A 380 7.72 12.96 5.06
N VAL A 381 9.06 12.91 4.86
CA VAL A 381 9.80 13.79 3.95
C VAL A 381 9.39 13.63 2.50
N GLU A 382 9.00 12.42 2.08
CA GLU A 382 8.45 12.19 0.74
C GLU A 382 7.16 12.98 0.50
N ARG A 383 6.30 13.10 1.54
CA ARG A 383 5.08 13.92 1.45
C ARG A 383 5.41 15.41 1.35
N LEU A 384 6.39 15.85 2.13
CA LEU A 384 6.90 17.23 2.04
C LEU A 384 7.35 17.54 0.61
N LEU A 385 8.24 16.72 0.02
CA LEU A 385 8.73 16.90 -1.34
C LEU A 385 7.61 16.87 -2.39
N ASN A 386 6.65 15.96 -2.25
CA ASN A 386 5.52 15.87 -3.17
C ASN A 386 4.61 17.11 -3.10
N MET A 387 4.35 17.64 -1.90
CA MET A 387 3.53 18.85 -1.72
C MET A 387 4.25 20.11 -2.19
N LEU A 388 5.57 20.13 -2.19
CA LEU A 388 6.38 21.24 -2.70
C LEU A 388 6.67 21.14 -4.22
N GLY A 389 6.09 20.14 -4.92
CA GLY A 389 6.26 19.97 -6.38
C GLY A 389 7.56 19.25 -6.79
N HIS A 390 8.29 18.67 -5.84
CA HIS A 390 9.57 17.98 -6.08
C HIS A 390 9.43 16.46 -6.18
N GLN A 391 8.30 15.95 -6.65
CA GLN A 391 8.02 14.51 -6.77
C GLN A 391 9.03 13.71 -7.61
N HIS A 392 9.65 14.36 -8.62
CA HIS A 392 10.69 13.74 -9.43
C HIS A 392 11.93 13.36 -8.62
N ILE A 393 12.22 14.07 -7.54
CA ILE A 393 13.32 13.76 -6.63
C ILE A 393 13.05 12.45 -5.90
N CYS A 394 11.82 12.26 -5.41
CA CYS A 394 11.42 11.00 -4.78
C CYS A 394 11.54 9.83 -5.77
N ALA A 395 11.13 10.02 -7.05
CA ALA A 395 11.26 9.00 -8.08
C ALA A 395 12.71 8.56 -8.29
N VAL A 396 13.64 9.52 -8.40
CA VAL A 396 15.08 9.23 -8.56
C VAL A 396 15.65 8.54 -7.32
N ALA A 397 15.28 9.01 -6.11
CA ALA A 397 15.73 8.39 -4.87
C ALA A 397 15.24 6.93 -4.76
N TYR A 398 13.98 6.65 -5.08
CA TYR A 398 13.44 5.29 -5.10
C TYR A 398 14.09 4.42 -6.17
N ALA A 399 14.36 4.96 -7.37
CA ALA A 399 15.05 4.22 -8.42
C ALA A 399 16.47 3.81 -8.01
N LEU A 400 17.22 4.70 -7.38
CA LEU A 400 18.57 4.41 -6.88
C LEU A 400 18.52 3.41 -5.71
N ALA A 401 17.58 3.59 -4.77
CA ALA A 401 17.39 2.65 -3.67
C ALA A 401 16.98 1.27 -4.16
N PHE A 402 16.11 1.18 -5.17
CA PHE A 402 15.74 -0.07 -5.82
C PHE A 402 16.93 -0.75 -6.48
N ALA A 403 17.73 -0.01 -7.29
CA ALA A 403 18.92 -0.58 -7.92
C ALA A 403 19.92 -1.11 -6.88
N MET A 404 20.12 -0.36 -5.79
CA MET A 404 20.93 -0.78 -4.65
C MET A 404 20.35 -2.05 -4.00
N ASN A 405 19.04 -2.10 -3.77
CA ASN A 405 18.37 -3.25 -3.17
C ASN A 405 18.54 -4.51 -4.01
N VAL A 406 18.32 -4.43 -5.34
CA VAL A 406 18.52 -5.55 -6.26
C VAL A 406 19.96 -6.04 -6.19
N ALA A 407 20.96 -5.13 -6.29
CA ALA A 407 22.35 -5.50 -6.25
C ALA A 407 22.74 -6.20 -4.94
N LEU A 408 22.29 -5.66 -3.80
CA LEU A 408 22.55 -6.24 -2.49
C LEU A 408 21.80 -7.56 -2.28
N CYS A 409 20.53 -7.68 -2.73
CA CYS A 409 19.79 -8.94 -2.65
C CYS A 409 20.50 -10.03 -3.45
N VAL A 410 20.90 -9.77 -4.70
CA VAL A 410 21.62 -10.75 -5.53
C VAL A 410 22.96 -11.15 -4.91
N ALA A 411 23.65 -10.24 -4.23
CA ALA A 411 24.93 -10.52 -3.59
C ALA A 411 24.79 -11.27 -2.25
N LEU A 412 23.81 -10.89 -1.41
CA LEU A 412 23.71 -11.36 -0.02
C LEU A 412 22.76 -12.55 0.14
N VAL A 413 21.66 -12.61 -0.59
CA VAL A 413 20.65 -13.67 -0.44
C VAL A 413 21.21 -15.06 -0.71
N PRO A 414 22.02 -15.32 -1.74
CA PRO A 414 22.57 -16.66 -1.96
C PRO A 414 23.40 -17.20 -0.78
N ARG A 415 24.04 -16.30 -0.03
CA ARG A 415 24.92 -16.69 1.11
C ARG A 415 24.18 -16.67 2.44
N TYR A 416 23.34 -15.66 2.67
CA TYR A 416 22.75 -15.37 3.99
C TYR A 416 21.23 -15.54 4.04
N GLY A 417 20.58 -15.93 2.91
CA GLY A 417 19.14 -16.16 2.87
C GLY A 417 18.32 -14.99 3.35
N GLY A 418 17.34 -15.21 4.21
CA GLY A 418 16.45 -14.18 4.76
C GLY A 418 17.17 -13.08 5.54
N HIS A 419 18.30 -13.39 6.21
CA HIS A 419 19.14 -12.38 6.84
C HIS A 419 19.78 -11.47 5.79
N GLY A 420 20.21 -12.03 4.65
CA GLY A 420 20.74 -11.27 3.51
C GLY A 420 19.69 -10.35 2.88
N ALA A 421 18.46 -10.84 2.73
CA ALA A 421 17.33 -10.03 2.25
C ALA A 421 17.02 -8.87 3.19
N ALA A 422 16.94 -9.13 4.50
CA ALA A 422 16.71 -8.09 5.52
C ALA A 422 17.83 -7.04 5.53
N ALA A 423 19.09 -7.48 5.43
CA ALA A 423 20.24 -6.58 5.39
C ALA A 423 20.22 -5.71 4.12
N ALA A 424 19.93 -6.30 2.96
CA ALA A 424 19.80 -5.58 1.69
C ALA A 424 18.72 -4.50 1.75
N THR A 425 17.54 -4.86 2.26
CA THR A 425 16.41 -3.93 2.39
C THR A 425 16.70 -2.84 3.41
N SER A 426 17.28 -3.17 4.58
CA SER A 426 17.62 -2.19 5.60
C SER A 426 18.69 -1.21 5.14
N PHE A 427 19.72 -1.69 4.42
CA PHE A 427 20.74 -0.82 3.84
C PHE A 427 20.15 0.10 2.77
N SER A 428 19.28 -0.41 1.89
CA SER A 428 18.66 0.37 0.83
C SER A 428 17.72 1.44 1.38
N LEU A 429 16.95 1.14 2.43
CA LEU A 429 16.14 2.13 3.14
C LEU A 429 17.00 3.19 3.84
N THR A 430 18.14 2.79 4.41
CA THR A 430 19.10 3.73 5.02
C THR A 430 19.70 4.64 3.97
N PHE A 431 20.09 4.10 2.81
CA PHE A 431 20.61 4.87 1.67
C PHE A 431 19.56 5.86 1.13
N GLU A 432 18.31 5.40 0.92
CA GLU A 432 17.18 6.25 0.52
C GLU A 432 17.00 7.41 1.51
N THR A 433 16.97 7.10 2.81
CA THR A 433 16.81 8.06 3.89
C THR A 433 17.93 9.11 3.89
N ALA A 434 19.18 8.67 3.78
CA ALA A 434 20.33 9.57 3.72
C ALA A 434 20.30 10.47 2.47
N LEU A 435 19.90 9.91 1.32
CA LEU A 435 19.78 10.64 0.08
C LEU A 435 18.68 11.72 0.16
N LEU A 436 17.49 11.36 0.64
CA LEU A 436 16.37 12.30 0.82
C LEU A 436 16.73 13.39 1.83
N PHE A 437 17.35 13.04 2.96
CA PHE A 437 17.86 13.99 3.95
C PHE A 437 18.82 15.00 3.33
N TRP A 438 19.83 14.51 2.58
CA TRP A 438 20.84 15.37 1.95
C TRP A 438 20.21 16.31 0.91
N ILE A 439 19.29 15.82 0.08
CA ILE A 439 18.61 16.61 -0.93
C ILE A 439 17.76 17.71 -0.30
N VAL A 440 16.94 17.37 0.72
CA VAL A 440 16.07 18.34 1.40
C VAL A 440 16.93 19.41 2.08
N ARG A 441 18.00 19.03 2.75
CA ARG A 441 18.93 19.98 3.38
C ARG A 441 19.56 20.94 2.36
N ARG A 442 19.98 20.44 1.19
CA ARG A 442 20.60 21.28 0.17
C ARG A 442 19.61 22.17 -0.58
N ARG A 443 18.43 21.66 -0.92
CA ARG A 443 17.48 22.40 -1.76
C ARG A 443 16.50 23.26 -0.99
N LEU A 444 16.03 22.78 0.16
CA LEU A 444 15.02 23.49 0.96
C LEU A 444 15.64 24.20 2.18
N GLY A 445 16.89 23.91 2.53
CA GLY A 445 17.54 24.44 3.73
C GLY A 445 16.94 23.95 5.03
N LEU A 446 16.07 22.91 5.00
CA LEU A 446 15.39 22.38 6.15
C LEU A 446 16.19 21.27 6.81
N HIS A 447 16.24 21.30 8.16
CA HIS A 447 16.76 20.18 8.95
C HIS A 447 15.64 19.16 9.16
N VAL A 448 15.76 17.99 8.55
CA VAL A 448 14.76 16.91 8.59
C VAL A 448 15.32 15.68 9.31
N LEU A 449 15.69 15.87 10.59
CA LEU A 449 16.19 14.77 11.43
C LEU A 449 15.58 14.86 12.84
N ALA A 450 15.21 13.72 13.43
CA ALA A 450 14.57 13.64 14.74
C ALA A 450 15.42 14.22 15.91
N PHE A 451 16.74 14.38 15.70
CA PHE A 451 17.68 14.90 16.70
C PHE A 451 18.25 16.28 16.34
N GLY A 452 17.73 16.94 15.30
CA GLY A 452 18.18 18.27 14.89
C GLY A 452 17.56 19.31 15.84
N ASN A 453 18.37 20.00 16.62
CA ASN A 453 17.96 21.22 17.29
C ASN A 453 17.50 22.21 16.20
N THR A 454 16.26 22.69 16.33
CA THR A 454 15.66 23.78 15.55
C THR A 454 16.39 25.08 15.76
#